data_4593f5423d917b982dbca45876478d14
#
_entry.id   4593f5423d917b982dbca45876478d14
#
_cell.length_a   1.000
_cell.length_b   1.000
_cell.length_c   1.000
_cell.angle_alpha   90.00
_cell.angle_beta   90.00
_cell.angle_gamma   90.00
#
_symmetry.space_group_name_H-M   'P 1'
#
loop_
_entity.id
_entity.type
_entity.pdbx_description
1 polymer ?
#
loop_
_entity_poly.entity_id
_entity_poly.type
_entity_poly.pdbx_seq_one_letter_code
_entity_poly.pdbx_strand_id
1 'polypeptide(L)'
;MPIALLSLTAGAFGIGTTEFVIMGLLMQVSTDLHVSITMAGLLISGYALGVAVGAPVLTIATRKLPRKTVLLALMAIFTLGNLACALAPNYEMLMAARVVTSLAHGTFFGVGSVVATGLVAPERRASAIAIMFTGLTAATLLGVPAGAWLGLQFGWRSAFWAVTLIGVLALVVLAVFVPRVKGEAKPAPLREELAVLARPQVLLGLAMTVLGFAGVFVVFTYIQPLLTQITGLSESAVSPILLVFGGGLAVGNILGGKLADRAPMAAVLGTLVALAVVLGAMQFTIGTPFTAVVFVGLLGVASFATVAPMQLRVLEKASGAGQNLASSLNIAAFNLGNALGAWVGGVVIDHGPGLRALGWVAALLTLVGLAIALWSRSLERRDTGRPVADCASAQA
;
A
#
# COMPACT_ATOMS: atom_id res chain seq x y z
N MET A 1 -13.75 -4.69 -23.08
CA MET A 1 -13.08 -3.98 -21.97
C MET A 1 -12.21 -2.89 -22.61
N PRO A 2 -12.29 -1.62 -22.19
CA PRO A 2 -11.46 -0.58 -22.82
C PRO A 2 -9.96 -0.85 -22.59
N ILE A 3 -9.17 -0.84 -23.66
CA ILE A 3 -7.71 -1.04 -23.59
C ILE A 3 -7.04 -0.01 -22.64
N ALA A 4 -7.65 1.17 -22.53
CA ALA A 4 -7.22 2.20 -21.58
C ALA A 4 -7.19 1.74 -20.11
N LEU A 5 -8.08 0.82 -19.68
CA LEU A 5 -8.02 0.23 -18.35
C LEU A 5 -6.79 -0.66 -18.17
N LEU A 6 -6.43 -1.44 -19.20
CA LEU A 6 -5.22 -2.26 -19.18
C LEU A 6 -3.95 -1.41 -19.13
N SER A 7 -3.96 -0.20 -19.72
CA SER A 7 -2.84 0.74 -19.61
C SER A 7 -2.64 1.21 -18.17
N LEU A 8 -3.74 1.50 -17.45
CA LEU A 8 -3.68 1.85 -16.03
C LEU A 8 -3.20 0.67 -15.18
N THR A 9 -3.64 -0.55 -15.52
CA THR A 9 -3.18 -1.79 -14.88
C THR A 9 -1.67 -2.00 -15.07
N ALA A 10 -1.14 -1.72 -16.27
CA ALA A 10 0.30 -1.81 -16.54
C ALA A 10 1.12 -0.80 -15.70
N GLY A 11 0.63 0.44 -15.58
CA GLY A 11 1.24 1.43 -14.67
C GLY A 11 1.20 0.99 -13.22
N ALA A 12 0.06 0.48 -12.75
CA ALA A 12 -0.12 -0.05 -11.41
C ALA A 12 0.80 -1.27 -11.14
N PHE A 13 1.03 -2.12 -12.13
CA PHE A 13 1.97 -3.24 -12.05
C PHE A 13 3.42 -2.75 -11.86
N GLY A 14 3.86 -1.77 -12.64
CA GLY A 14 5.20 -1.19 -12.50
C GLY A 14 5.40 -0.57 -11.10
N ILE A 15 4.44 0.24 -10.65
CA ILE A 15 4.49 0.91 -9.34
C ILE A 15 4.50 -0.13 -8.21
N GLY A 16 3.64 -1.13 -8.25
CA GLY A 16 3.62 -2.19 -7.24
C GLY A 16 4.90 -3.02 -7.22
N THR A 17 5.48 -3.29 -8.39
CA THR A 17 6.74 -4.03 -8.46
C THR A 17 7.88 -3.25 -7.78
N THR A 18 8.04 -1.95 -8.07
CA THR A 18 9.11 -1.15 -7.45
C THR A 18 8.89 -0.95 -5.95
N GLU A 19 7.64 -0.87 -5.50
CA GLU A 19 7.31 -0.73 -4.09
C GLU A 19 7.85 -1.90 -3.26
N PHE A 20 7.54 -3.12 -3.71
CA PHE A 20 7.75 -4.32 -2.90
C PHE A 20 9.01 -5.12 -3.25
N VAL A 21 9.58 -4.97 -4.44
CA VAL A 21 10.73 -5.77 -4.89
C VAL A 21 11.95 -5.64 -3.96
N ILE A 22 12.16 -4.47 -3.38
CA ILE A 22 13.28 -4.19 -2.48
C ILE A 22 13.30 -5.14 -1.26
N MET A 23 12.16 -5.64 -0.82
CA MET A 23 12.05 -6.56 0.31
C MET A 23 12.71 -7.91 0.02
N GLY A 24 12.65 -8.34 -1.25
CA GLY A 24 13.35 -9.54 -1.73
C GLY A 24 14.82 -9.31 -2.08
N LEU A 25 15.31 -8.06 -2.01
CA LEU A 25 16.68 -7.66 -2.37
C LEU A 25 17.48 -7.11 -1.19
N LEU A 26 16.88 -7.10 0.01
CA LEU A 26 17.40 -6.38 1.18
C LEU A 26 18.83 -6.81 1.55
N MET A 27 19.09 -8.13 1.56
CA MET A 27 20.40 -8.69 1.88
C MET A 27 21.46 -8.28 0.85
N GLN A 28 21.11 -8.35 -0.44
CA GLN A 28 22.04 -8.01 -1.53
C GLN A 28 22.41 -6.51 -1.51
N VAL A 29 21.41 -5.63 -1.28
CA VAL A 29 21.60 -4.20 -1.15
C VAL A 29 22.45 -3.88 0.08
N SER A 30 22.17 -4.51 1.23
CA SER A 30 22.96 -4.37 2.46
C SER A 30 24.42 -4.74 2.25
N THR A 31 24.67 -5.86 1.59
CA THR A 31 26.04 -6.36 1.32
C THR A 31 26.78 -5.50 0.30
N ASP A 32 26.15 -5.15 -0.83
CA ASP A 32 26.79 -4.43 -1.93
C ASP A 32 27.08 -2.96 -1.57
N LEU A 33 26.20 -2.31 -0.82
CA LEU A 33 26.35 -0.91 -0.39
C LEU A 33 26.99 -0.76 0.99
N HIS A 34 27.41 -1.87 1.61
CA HIS A 34 28.09 -1.89 2.94
C HIS A 34 27.29 -1.18 4.04
N VAL A 35 25.95 -1.37 4.07
CA VAL A 35 25.05 -0.81 5.07
C VAL A 35 24.40 -1.92 5.89
N SER A 36 23.92 -1.59 7.11
CA SER A 36 23.19 -2.58 7.92
C SER A 36 21.84 -2.98 7.25
N ILE A 37 21.32 -4.13 7.64
CA ILE A 37 19.98 -4.59 7.20
C ILE A 37 18.92 -3.54 7.54
N THR A 38 19.04 -2.91 8.71
CA THR A 38 18.15 -1.84 9.15
C THR A 38 18.24 -0.62 8.24
N MET A 39 19.45 -0.18 7.89
CA MET A 39 19.65 0.90 6.92
C MET A 39 19.06 0.56 5.56
N ALA A 40 19.22 -0.68 5.08
CA ALA A 40 18.56 -1.13 3.86
C ALA A 40 17.04 -1.12 3.99
N GLY A 41 16.48 -1.48 5.15
CA GLY A 41 15.05 -1.41 5.47
C GLY A 41 14.49 0.02 5.40
N LEU A 42 15.28 1.06 5.73
CA LEU A 42 14.86 2.45 5.60
C LEU A 42 14.59 2.88 4.16
N LEU A 43 15.09 2.16 3.15
CA LEU A 43 14.71 2.39 1.75
C LEU A 43 13.20 2.16 1.52
N ILE A 44 12.58 1.28 2.30
CA ILE A 44 11.13 1.02 2.27
C ILE A 44 10.42 2.18 2.98
N SER A 45 10.89 2.58 4.17
CA SER A 45 10.33 3.71 4.91
C SER A 45 10.42 5.01 4.11
N GLY A 46 11.57 5.27 3.48
CA GLY A 46 11.78 6.46 2.65
C GLY A 46 10.83 6.51 1.45
N TYR A 47 10.63 5.39 0.77
CA TYR A 47 9.65 5.27 -0.31
C TYR A 47 8.22 5.51 0.20
N ALA A 48 7.82 4.83 1.27
CA ALA A 48 6.48 4.92 1.82
C ALA A 48 6.17 6.32 2.37
N LEU A 49 7.13 6.99 3.03
CA LEU A 49 7.00 8.40 3.43
C LEU A 49 6.85 9.33 2.23
N GLY A 50 7.63 9.08 1.17
CA GLY A 50 7.50 9.81 -0.08
C GLY A 50 6.11 9.66 -0.71
N VAL A 51 5.49 8.47 -0.66
CA VAL A 51 4.08 8.27 -1.06
C VAL A 51 3.14 9.03 -0.13
N ALA A 52 3.33 8.90 1.19
CA ALA A 52 2.46 9.52 2.19
C ALA A 52 2.40 11.05 2.05
N VAL A 53 3.54 11.68 1.76
CA VAL A 53 3.63 13.14 1.53
C VAL A 53 3.28 13.50 0.09
N GLY A 54 3.79 12.73 -0.87
CA GLY A 54 3.62 13.01 -2.31
C GLY A 54 2.19 12.90 -2.79
N ALA A 55 1.43 11.91 -2.30
CA ALA A 55 0.05 11.67 -2.73
C ALA A 55 -0.86 12.90 -2.51
N PRO A 56 -1.01 13.46 -1.32
CA PRO A 56 -1.85 14.65 -1.12
C PRO A 56 -1.29 15.89 -1.82
N VAL A 57 0.04 16.11 -1.77
CA VAL A 57 0.69 17.29 -2.37
C VAL A 57 0.51 17.30 -3.89
N LEU A 58 0.86 16.21 -4.57
CA LEU A 58 0.74 16.14 -6.04
C LEU A 58 -0.71 16.08 -6.50
N THR A 59 -1.62 15.43 -5.75
CA THR A 59 -3.05 15.43 -6.06
C THR A 59 -3.61 16.85 -6.05
N ILE A 60 -3.27 17.66 -5.04
CA ILE A 60 -3.67 19.06 -4.96
C ILE A 60 -2.98 19.91 -6.03
N ALA A 61 -1.67 19.77 -6.21
CA ALA A 61 -0.89 20.55 -7.17
C ALA A 61 -1.33 20.32 -8.62
N THR A 62 -1.69 19.07 -8.96
CA THR A 62 -2.06 18.68 -10.33
C THR A 62 -3.55 18.76 -10.63
N ARG A 63 -4.41 19.13 -9.66
CA ARG A 63 -5.88 19.12 -9.79
C ARG A 63 -6.45 19.94 -10.97
N LYS A 64 -5.69 20.93 -11.47
CA LYS A 64 -6.07 21.77 -12.62
C LYS A 64 -5.55 21.24 -13.97
N LEU A 65 -4.68 20.23 -13.96
CA LEU A 65 -4.10 19.68 -15.19
C LEU A 65 -4.99 18.58 -15.78
N PRO A 66 -4.98 18.39 -17.10
CA PRO A 66 -5.66 17.26 -17.74
C PRO A 66 -5.14 15.93 -17.17
N ARG A 67 -6.06 15.03 -16.80
CA ARG A 67 -5.72 13.75 -16.12
C ARG A 67 -4.72 12.90 -16.90
N LYS A 68 -4.86 12.82 -18.22
CA LYS A 68 -3.89 12.12 -19.07
C LYS A 68 -2.47 12.71 -18.93
N THR A 69 -2.35 14.03 -18.92
CA THR A 69 -1.05 14.73 -18.76
C THR A 69 -0.46 14.40 -17.37
N VAL A 70 -1.29 14.40 -16.34
CA VAL A 70 -0.86 14.02 -14.97
C VAL A 70 -0.35 12.59 -14.95
N LEU A 71 -1.11 11.62 -15.49
CA LEU A 71 -0.69 10.21 -15.53
C LEU A 71 0.63 10.01 -16.28
N LEU A 72 0.82 10.68 -17.41
CA LEU A 72 2.07 10.61 -18.19
C LEU A 72 3.26 11.23 -17.43
N ALA A 73 3.06 12.39 -16.81
CA ALA A 73 4.11 13.03 -16.00
C ALA A 73 4.51 12.17 -14.80
N LEU A 74 3.54 11.60 -14.11
CA LEU A 74 3.79 10.69 -12.97
C LEU A 74 4.54 9.42 -13.41
N MET A 75 4.15 8.84 -14.54
CA MET A 75 4.84 7.66 -15.08
C MET A 75 6.25 7.99 -15.59
N ALA A 76 6.48 9.20 -16.11
CA ALA A 76 7.82 9.67 -16.45
C ALA A 76 8.71 9.82 -15.19
N ILE A 77 8.18 10.45 -14.12
CA ILE A 77 8.88 10.55 -12.82
C ILE A 77 9.22 9.14 -12.30
N PHE A 78 8.25 8.22 -12.34
CA PHE A 78 8.43 6.83 -11.95
C PHE A 78 9.55 6.14 -12.72
N THR A 79 9.56 6.27 -14.06
CA THR A 79 10.54 5.63 -14.94
C THR A 79 11.94 6.18 -14.70
N LEU A 80 12.08 7.52 -14.66
CA LEU A 80 13.37 8.17 -14.40
C LEU A 80 13.88 7.89 -12.97
N GLY A 81 12.99 7.83 -11.99
CA GLY A 81 13.35 7.48 -10.63
C GLY A 81 13.86 6.04 -10.51
N ASN A 82 13.24 5.06 -11.20
CA ASN A 82 13.74 3.68 -11.23
C ASN A 82 15.05 3.55 -12.01
N LEU A 83 15.23 4.31 -13.08
CA LEU A 83 16.51 4.40 -13.78
C LEU A 83 17.61 4.93 -12.83
N ALA A 84 17.31 5.96 -12.04
CA ALA A 84 18.24 6.48 -11.05
C ALA A 84 18.53 5.45 -9.94
N CYS A 85 17.54 4.64 -9.53
CA CYS A 85 17.77 3.50 -8.61
C CYS A 85 18.73 2.48 -9.23
N ALA A 86 18.55 2.12 -10.51
CA ALA A 86 19.42 1.16 -11.20
C ALA A 86 20.87 1.66 -11.34
N LEU A 87 21.05 2.96 -11.46
CA LEU A 87 22.36 3.61 -11.61
C LEU A 87 22.99 4.08 -10.28
N ALA A 88 22.32 3.89 -9.15
CA ALA A 88 22.76 4.39 -7.88
C ALA A 88 24.11 3.78 -7.43
N PRO A 89 25.16 4.61 -7.24
CA PRO A 89 26.47 4.14 -6.84
C PRO A 89 26.58 3.88 -5.33
N ASN A 90 25.73 4.51 -4.53
CA ASN A 90 25.73 4.46 -3.06
C ASN A 90 24.31 4.49 -2.49
N TYR A 91 24.22 4.31 -1.19
CA TYR A 91 22.95 4.24 -0.46
C TYR A 91 22.15 5.56 -0.54
N GLU A 92 22.82 6.70 -0.39
CA GLU A 92 22.18 8.02 -0.37
C GLU A 92 21.50 8.33 -1.71
N MET A 93 22.18 8.03 -2.82
CA MET A 93 21.60 8.20 -4.16
C MET A 93 20.42 7.24 -4.38
N LEU A 94 20.56 5.98 -3.92
CA LEU A 94 19.46 5.03 -3.99
C LEU A 94 18.25 5.49 -3.17
N MET A 95 18.45 6.01 -1.95
CA MET A 95 17.40 6.56 -1.11
C MET A 95 16.71 7.76 -1.79
N ALA A 96 17.49 8.72 -2.30
CA ALA A 96 16.95 9.88 -3.00
C ALA A 96 16.13 9.48 -4.24
N ALA A 97 16.64 8.53 -5.04
CA ALA A 97 15.95 8.03 -6.22
C ALA A 97 14.64 7.32 -5.85
N ARG A 98 14.61 6.54 -4.76
CA ARG A 98 13.39 5.89 -4.26
C ARG A 98 12.35 6.90 -3.77
N VAL A 99 12.76 7.95 -3.07
CA VAL A 99 11.85 9.03 -2.65
C VAL A 99 11.26 9.73 -3.88
N VAL A 100 12.05 10.08 -4.88
CA VAL A 100 11.56 10.69 -6.13
C VAL A 100 10.57 9.75 -6.83
N THR A 101 10.88 8.46 -6.93
CA THR A 101 10.00 7.45 -7.56
C THR A 101 8.66 7.36 -6.83
N SER A 102 8.67 7.42 -5.50
CA SER A 102 7.49 7.27 -4.66
C SER A 102 6.48 8.40 -4.80
N LEU A 103 6.90 9.60 -5.18
CA LEU A 103 6.00 10.75 -5.37
C LEU A 103 4.93 10.46 -6.43
N ALA A 104 5.26 9.65 -7.44
CA ALA A 104 4.31 9.29 -8.48
C ALA A 104 3.20 8.33 -8.01
N HIS A 105 3.45 7.50 -7.02
CA HIS A 105 2.62 6.34 -6.64
C HIS A 105 1.19 6.75 -6.26
N GLY A 106 1.02 7.51 -5.16
CA GLY A 106 -0.30 7.77 -4.60
C GLY A 106 -1.20 8.58 -5.52
N THR A 107 -0.65 9.58 -6.21
CA THR A 107 -1.38 10.40 -7.17
C THR A 107 -1.75 9.59 -8.43
N PHE A 108 -0.88 8.66 -8.88
CA PHE A 108 -1.20 7.79 -10.00
C PHE A 108 -2.44 6.93 -9.71
N PHE A 109 -2.53 6.31 -8.55
CA PHE A 109 -3.70 5.53 -8.15
C PHE A 109 -4.95 6.39 -7.98
N GLY A 110 -4.82 7.60 -7.40
CA GLY A 110 -5.93 8.53 -7.23
C GLY A 110 -6.50 8.99 -8.58
N VAL A 111 -5.67 9.58 -9.44
CA VAL A 111 -6.07 10.07 -10.77
C VAL A 111 -6.47 8.93 -11.68
N GLY A 112 -5.74 7.82 -11.64
CA GLY A 112 -6.03 6.61 -12.42
C GLY A 112 -7.42 6.03 -12.10
N SER A 113 -7.82 6.00 -10.82
CA SER A 113 -9.16 5.57 -10.41
C SER A 113 -10.27 6.43 -11.01
N VAL A 114 -10.08 7.75 -11.03
CA VAL A 114 -11.04 8.67 -11.64
C VAL A 114 -11.10 8.48 -13.16
N VAL A 115 -9.96 8.28 -13.82
CA VAL A 115 -9.93 7.97 -15.25
C VAL A 115 -10.60 6.62 -15.52
N ALA A 116 -10.30 5.59 -14.73
CA ALA A 116 -10.89 4.26 -14.87
C ALA A 116 -12.43 4.30 -14.78
N THR A 117 -12.97 5.01 -13.80
CA THR A 117 -14.42 5.17 -13.62
C THR A 117 -15.08 5.98 -14.73
N GLY A 118 -14.36 6.92 -15.34
CA GLY A 118 -14.82 7.71 -16.48
C GLY A 118 -14.84 6.95 -17.82
N LEU A 119 -14.18 5.80 -17.91
CA LEU A 119 -14.12 4.95 -19.12
C LEU A 119 -15.24 3.94 -19.22
N VAL A 120 -16.09 3.80 -18.22
CA VAL A 120 -17.12 2.78 -18.11
C VAL A 120 -18.46 3.35 -17.65
N ALA A 121 -19.54 2.60 -17.90
CA ALA A 121 -20.86 2.94 -17.39
C ALA A 121 -20.89 2.94 -15.83
N PRO A 122 -21.79 3.72 -15.20
CA PRO A 122 -21.87 3.88 -13.74
C PRO A 122 -21.89 2.55 -12.97
N GLU A 123 -22.59 1.55 -13.52
CA GLU A 123 -22.77 0.22 -12.90
C GLU A 123 -21.48 -0.61 -12.86
N ARG A 124 -20.46 -0.20 -13.61
CA ARG A 124 -19.17 -0.91 -13.74
C ARG A 124 -17.98 -0.15 -13.15
N ARG A 125 -18.21 0.95 -12.46
CA ARG A 125 -17.15 1.81 -11.91
C ARG A 125 -16.27 1.09 -10.90
N ALA A 126 -16.86 0.34 -9.97
CA ALA A 126 -16.14 -0.45 -9.00
C ALA A 126 -15.25 -1.51 -9.68
N SER A 127 -15.79 -2.22 -10.68
CA SER A 127 -15.04 -3.18 -11.49
C SER A 127 -13.88 -2.54 -12.23
N ALA A 128 -14.03 -1.32 -12.76
CA ALA A 128 -12.96 -0.63 -13.47
C ALA A 128 -11.78 -0.27 -12.53
N ILE A 129 -12.09 0.18 -11.31
CA ILE A 129 -11.10 0.41 -10.27
C ILE A 129 -10.40 -0.92 -9.91
N ALA A 130 -11.18 -1.98 -9.66
CA ALA A 130 -10.62 -3.30 -9.33
C ALA A 130 -9.67 -3.82 -10.42
N ILE A 131 -10.02 -3.63 -11.71
CA ILE A 131 -9.16 -4.01 -12.84
C ILE A 131 -7.83 -3.24 -12.80
N MET A 132 -7.84 -1.94 -12.54
CA MET A 132 -6.59 -1.19 -12.38
C MET A 132 -5.76 -1.73 -11.22
N PHE A 133 -6.38 -2.02 -10.07
CA PHE A 133 -5.68 -2.57 -8.89
C PHE A 133 -5.22 -4.02 -9.06
N THR A 134 -5.73 -4.78 -10.04
CA THR A 134 -5.15 -6.09 -10.36
C THR A 134 -3.69 -5.98 -10.80
N GLY A 135 -3.25 -4.83 -11.32
CA GLY A 135 -1.84 -4.55 -11.58
C GLY A 135 -0.98 -4.64 -10.32
N LEU A 136 -1.44 -4.06 -9.21
CA LEU A 136 -0.74 -4.12 -7.92
C LEU A 136 -0.68 -5.57 -7.38
N THR A 137 -1.79 -6.31 -7.47
CA THR A 137 -1.81 -7.72 -7.06
C THR A 137 -0.90 -8.58 -7.93
N ALA A 138 -0.91 -8.37 -9.25
CA ALA A 138 -0.02 -9.06 -10.18
C ALA A 138 1.46 -8.71 -9.93
N ALA A 139 1.75 -7.45 -9.56
CA ALA A 139 3.09 -7.03 -9.19
C ALA A 139 3.61 -7.78 -7.96
N THR A 140 2.79 -7.92 -6.94
CA THR A 140 3.17 -8.64 -5.72
C THR A 140 3.30 -10.15 -5.98
N LEU A 141 2.40 -10.71 -6.79
CA LEU A 141 2.41 -12.14 -7.11
C LEU A 141 3.56 -12.54 -8.05
N LEU A 142 3.86 -11.72 -9.07
CA LEU A 142 4.81 -12.07 -10.14
C LEU A 142 6.02 -11.14 -10.16
N GLY A 143 5.81 -9.83 -10.01
CA GLY A 143 6.87 -8.82 -10.16
C GLY A 143 7.90 -8.90 -9.03
N VAL A 144 7.46 -9.07 -7.80
CA VAL A 144 8.35 -9.15 -6.63
C VAL A 144 9.22 -10.42 -6.66
N PRO A 145 8.67 -11.62 -6.84
CA PRO A 145 9.49 -12.83 -6.95
C PRO A 145 10.43 -12.82 -8.17
N ALA A 146 9.95 -12.32 -9.32
CA ALA A 146 10.78 -12.19 -10.52
C ALA A 146 11.93 -11.20 -10.29
N GLY A 147 11.68 -10.07 -9.64
CA GLY A 147 12.70 -9.10 -9.29
C GLY A 147 13.70 -9.62 -8.27
N ALA A 148 13.25 -10.37 -7.25
CA ALA A 148 14.14 -11.02 -6.30
C ALA A 148 15.03 -12.08 -7.00
N TRP A 149 14.47 -12.85 -7.92
CA TRP A 149 15.23 -13.81 -8.74
C TRP A 149 16.25 -13.09 -9.63
N LEU A 150 15.85 -12.02 -10.33
CA LEU A 150 16.78 -11.21 -11.13
C LEU A 150 17.93 -10.66 -10.28
N GLY A 151 17.60 -10.16 -9.09
CA GLY A 151 18.60 -9.64 -8.16
C GLY A 151 19.59 -10.70 -7.71
N LEU A 152 19.14 -11.93 -7.48
CA LEU A 152 19.99 -13.06 -7.10
C LEU A 152 20.93 -13.47 -8.24
N GLN A 153 20.48 -13.47 -9.50
CA GLN A 153 21.26 -13.91 -10.65
C GLN A 153 22.19 -12.84 -11.23
N PHE A 154 21.74 -11.58 -11.26
CA PHE A 154 22.39 -10.48 -11.99
C PHE A 154 22.69 -9.25 -11.11
N GLY A 155 22.52 -9.39 -9.81
CA GLY A 155 22.64 -8.29 -8.84
C GLY A 155 21.37 -7.43 -8.73
N TRP A 156 21.17 -6.82 -7.58
CA TRP A 156 19.94 -6.10 -7.22
C TRP A 156 19.55 -4.97 -8.20
N ARG A 157 20.53 -4.34 -8.85
CA ARG A 157 20.30 -3.29 -9.85
C ARG A 157 19.52 -3.77 -11.06
N SER A 158 19.63 -5.06 -11.41
CA SER A 158 18.91 -5.66 -12.56
C SER A 158 17.39 -5.60 -12.37
N ALA A 159 16.90 -5.73 -11.15
CA ALA A 159 15.49 -5.57 -10.86
C ALA A 159 14.99 -4.15 -11.15
N PHE A 160 15.76 -3.11 -10.83
CA PHE A 160 15.40 -1.72 -11.16
C PHE A 160 15.50 -1.42 -12.66
N TRP A 161 16.43 -2.04 -13.39
CA TRP A 161 16.45 -1.99 -14.86
C TRP A 161 15.19 -2.60 -15.46
N ALA A 162 14.76 -3.76 -14.97
CA ALA A 162 13.51 -4.40 -15.41
C ALA A 162 12.28 -3.49 -15.12
N VAL A 163 12.21 -2.89 -13.94
CA VAL A 163 11.12 -1.95 -13.57
C VAL A 163 11.19 -0.68 -14.44
N THR A 164 12.37 -0.18 -14.79
CA THR A 164 12.53 0.95 -15.71
C THR A 164 11.93 0.62 -17.08
N LEU A 165 12.22 -0.57 -17.62
CA LEU A 165 11.64 -1.04 -18.88
C LEU A 165 10.11 -1.15 -18.79
N ILE A 166 9.58 -1.70 -17.71
CA ILE A 166 8.12 -1.75 -17.44
C ILE A 166 7.55 -0.33 -17.42
N GLY A 167 8.23 0.64 -16.79
CA GLY A 167 7.84 2.04 -16.75
C GLY A 167 7.77 2.68 -18.15
N VAL A 168 8.76 2.42 -19.01
CA VAL A 168 8.76 2.89 -20.42
C VAL A 168 7.57 2.28 -21.17
N LEU A 169 7.35 0.98 -21.05
CA LEU A 169 6.21 0.30 -21.69
C LEU A 169 4.87 0.86 -21.21
N ALA A 170 4.71 1.05 -19.89
CA ALA A 170 3.51 1.65 -19.31
C ALA A 170 3.30 3.08 -19.82
N LEU A 171 4.35 3.89 -19.93
CA LEU A 171 4.29 5.26 -20.45
C LEU A 171 3.81 5.29 -21.90
N VAL A 172 4.34 4.41 -22.75
CA VAL A 172 3.91 4.28 -24.15
C VAL A 172 2.44 3.86 -24.23
N VAL A 173 2.05 2.83 -23.49
CA VAL A 173 0.68 2.30 -23.50
C VAL A 173 -0.32 3.34 -22.96
N LEU A 174 0.02 4.09 -21.91
CA LEU A 174 -0.79 5.20 -21.39
C LEU A 174 -0.91 6.34 -22.43
N ALA A 175 0.20 6.70 -23.09
CA ALA A 175 0.22 7.75 -24.09
C ALA A 175 -0.68 7.42 -25.29
N VAL A 176 -0.70 6.17 -25.73
CA VAL A 176 -1.49 5.69 -26.87
C VAL A 176 -2.96 5.50 -26.52
N PHE A 177 -3.26 4.78 -25.45
CA PHE A 177 -4.60 4.24 -25.20
C PHE A 177 -5.45 5.03 -24.21
N VAL A 178 -4.88 5.87 -23.33
CA VAL A 178 -5.68 6.73 -22.47
C VAL A 178 -6.22 7.92 -23.27
N PRO A 179 -7.55 8.10 -23.37
CA PRO A 179 -8.12 9.21 -24.14
C PRO A 179 -7.89 10.55 -23.44
N ARG A 180 -7.86 11.63 -24.23
CA ARG A 180 -7.95 13.00 -23.69
C ARG A 180 -9.43 13.32 -23.44
N VAL A 181 -9.80 13.51 -22.19
CA VAL A 181 -11.17 13.93 -21.84
C VAL A 181 -11.26 15.45 -21.98
N LYS A 182 -12.18 15.92 -22.88
CA LYS A 182 -12.48 17.35 -22.99
C LYS A 182 -13.55 17.71 -21.97
N GLY A 183 -13.40 18.84 -21.27
CA GLY A 183 -14.44 19.37 -20.37
C GLY A 183 -14.47 18.67 -19.00
N GLU A 184 -13.32 18.41 -18.39
CA GLU A 184 -13.26 17.92 -17.00
C GLU A 184 -14.00 18.88 -16.05
N ALA A 185 -14.83 18.32 -15.15
CA ALA A 185 -15.57 19.08 -14.17
C ALA A 185 -14.62 19.93 -13.31
N LYS A 186 -15.01 21.19 -13.04
CA LYS A 186 -14.25 22.06 -12.14
C LYS A 186 -14.14 21.38 -10.77
N PRO A 187 -12.95 21.32 -10.17
CA PRO A 187 -12.80 20.74 -8.83
C PRO A 187 -13.59 21.58 -7.81
N ALA A 188 -14.12 20.93 -6.78
CA ALA A 188 -14.75 21.63 -5.66
C ALA A 188 -13.75 22.59 -4.98
N PRO A 189 -14.22 23.64 -4.31
CA PRO A 189 -13.33 24.52 -3.54
C PRO A 189 -12.48 23.70 -2.57
N LEU A 190 -11.17 23.95 -2.53
CA LEU A 190 -10.23 23.20 -1.68
C LEU A 190 -10.64 23.20 -0.21
N ARG A 191 -11.25 24.30 0.26
CA ARG A 191 -11.75 24.44 1.64
C ARG A 191 -12.82 23.39 1.97
N GLU A 192 -13.71 23.08 1.03
CA GLU A 192 -14.75 22.06 1.22
C GLU A 192 -14.15 20.66 1.26
N GLU A 193 -13.17 20.38 0.39
CA GLU A 193 -12.46 19.09 0.40
C GLU A 193 -11.69 18.91 1.72
N LEU A 194 -11.01 19.95 2.21
CA LEU A 194 -10.25 19.91 3.47
C LEU A 194 -11.16 19.81 4.70
N ALA A 195 -12.38 20.35 4.66
CA ALA A 195 -13.32 20.29 5.78
C ALA A 195 -13.67 18.83 6.17
N VAL A 196 -13.55 17.88 5.25
CA VAL A 196 -13.75 16.45 5.52
C VAL A 196 -12.72 15.91 6.51
N LEU A 197 -11.51 16.46 6.51
CA LEU A 197 -10.43 16.06 7.42
C LEU A 197 -10.70 16.49 8.88
N ALA A 198 -11.58 17.45 9.11
CA ALA A 198 -12.00 17.85 10.45
C ALA A 198 -13.00 16.84 11.10
N ARG A 199 -13.51 15.87 10.34
CA ARG A 199 -14.45 14.87 10.87
C ARG A 199 -13.73 13.84 11.73
N PRO A 200 -14.08 13.66 13.03
CA PRO A 200 -13.38 12.73 13.92
C PRO A 200 -13.36 11.29 13.40
N GLN A 201 -14.46 10.83 12.78
CA GLN A 201 -14.56 9.47 12.23
C GLN A 201 -13.62 9.23 11.03
N VAL A 202 -13.31 10.27 10.24
CA VAL A 202 -12.32 10.20 9.16
C VAL A 202 -10.91 10.10 9.76
N LEU A 203 -10.58 10.94 10.74
CA LEU A 203 -9.27 10.89 11.42
C LEU A 203 -9.04 9.55 12.11
N LEU A 204 -10.06 9.01 12.82
CA LEU A 204 -9.99 7.68 13.41
C LEU A 204 -9.83 6.59 12.35
N GLY A 205 -10.48 6.74 11.19
CA GLY A 205 -10.31 5.87 10.04
C GLY A 205 -8.87 5.85 9.53
N LEU A 206 -8.27 7.02 9.35
CA LEU A 206 -6.87 7.15 8.94
C LEU A 206 -5.91 6.58 9.99
N ALA A 207 -6.13 6.89 11.26
CA ALA A 207 -5.28 6.40 12.37
C ALA A 207 -5.34 4.86 12.50
N MET A 208 -6.53 4.23 12.39
CA MET A 208 -6.63 2.78 12.41
C MET A 208 -5.95 2.14 11.18
N THR A 209 -5.95 2.82 10.03
CA THR A 209 -5.24 2.36 8.83
C THR A 209 -3.73 2.39 9.07
N VAL A 210 -3.17 3.50 9.56
CA VAL A 210 -1.73 3.60 9.88
C VAL A 210 -1.31 2.49 10.85
N LEU A 211 -1.92 2.42 12.01
CA LEU A 211 -1.46 1.54 13.09
C LEU A 211 -1.89 0.08 12.89
N GLY A 212 -3.09 -0.14 12.34
CA GLY A 212 -3.59 -1.48 12.05
C GLY A 212 -2.78 -2.20 10.97
N PHE A 213 -2.31 -1.46 9.97
CA PHE A 213 -1.53 -2.04 8.87
C PHE A 213 -0.02 -2.02 9.10
N ALA A 214 0.50 -1.16 9.99
CA ALA A 214 1.93 -1.06 10.28
C ALA A 214 2.55 -2.41 10.70
N GLY A 215 1.82 -3.24 11.45
CA GLY A 215 2.28 -4.57 11.86
C GLY A 215 2.70 -5.47 10.71
N VAL A 216 2.05 -5.37 9.55
CA VAL A 216 2.43 -6.13 8.35
C VAL A 216 3.87 -5.81 7.96
N PHE A 217 4.24 -4.52 7.96
CA PHE A 217 5.54 -4.06 7.50
C PHE A 217 6.67 -4.21 8.54
N VAL A 218 6.34 -4.35 9.82
CA VAL A 218 7.33 -4.79 10.84
C VAL A 218 7.93 -6.15 10.45
N VAL A 219 7.10 -7.06 9.93
CA VAL A 219 7.52 -8.42 9.55
C VAL A 219 7.94 -8.50 8.09
N PHE A 220 7.09 -7.99 7.17
CA PHE A 220 7.30 -8.19 5.74
C PHE A 220 8.53 -7.46 5.21
N THR A 221 8.88 -6.30 5.77
CA THR A 221 10.12 -5.58 5.42
C THR A 221 11.36 -6.46 5.61
N TYR A 222 11.38 -7.27 6.66
CA TYR A 222 12.51 -8.13 7.03
C TYR A 222 12.24 -9.61 6.75
N ILE A 223 11.34 -9.90 5.80
CA ILE A 223 10.94 -11.28 5.48
C ILE A 223 12.12 -12.12 4.98
N GLN A 224 13.01 -11.53 4.16
CA GLN A 224 14.19 -12.22 3.66
C GLN A 224 15.14 -12.63 4.80
N PRO A 225 15.63 -11.74 5.67
CA PRO A 225 16.45 -12.15 6.82
C PRO A 225 15.72 -13.07 7.80
N LEU A 226 14.40 -12.96 7.98
CA LEU A 226 13.65 -13.92 8.76
C LEU A 226 13.73 -15.33 8.18
N LEU A 227 13.52 -15.49 6.88
CA LEU A 227 13.55 -16.78 6.19
C LEU A 227 14.97 -17.36 6.13
N THR A 228 15.99 -16.54 5.93
CA THR A 228 17.37 -17.02 5.78
C THR A 228 18.07 -17.24 7.14
N GLN A 229 17.95 -16.30 8.07
CA GLN A 229 18.72 -16.32 9.32
C GLN A 229 17.99 -17.05 10.46
N ILE A 230 16.64 -17.04 10.50
CA ILE A 230 15.85 -17.68 11.56
C ILE A 230 15.37 -19.07 11.11
N THR A 231 14.81 -19.17 9.90
CA THR A 231 14.31 -20.45 9.37
C THR A 231 15.42 -21.31 8.78
N GLY A 232 16.58 -20.70 8.40
CA GLY A 232 17.71 -21.40 7.78
C GLY A 232 17.52 -21.78 6.33
N LEU A 233 16.60 -21.10 5.63
CA LEU A 233 16.35 -21.32 4.21
C LEU A 233 17.43 -20.64 3.35
N SER A 234 17.70 -21.22 2.17
CA SER A 234 18.59 -20.60 1.19
C SER A 234 17.98 -19.34 0.59
N GLU A 235 18.81 -18.40 0.13
CA GLU A 235 18.34 -17.19 -0.55
C GLU A 235 17.50 -17.52 -1.79
N SER A 236 17.81 -18.60 -2.49
CA SER A 236 17.04 -19.08 -3.65
C SER A 236 15.61 -19.51 -3.32
N ALA A 237 15.34 -19.90 -2.07
CA ALA A 237 14.01 -20.26 -1.61
C ALA A 237 13.12 -19.05 -1.34
N VAL A 238 13.69 -17.84 -1.19
CA VAL A 238 12.92 -16.62 -0.88
C VAL A 238 11.94 -16.29 -2.02
N SER A 239 12.38 -16.33 -3.28
CA SER A 239 11.53 -15.98 -4.43
C SER A 239 10.29 -16.86 -4.55
N PRO A 240 10.36 -18.20 -4.48
CA PRO A 240 9.17 -19.06 -4.44
C PRO A 240 8.25 -18.78 -3.25
N ILE A 241 8.80 -18.45 -2.08
CA ILE A 241 8.00 -18.14 -0.89
C ILE A 241 7.27 -16.81 -1.05
N LEU A 242 7.88 -15.81 -1.71
CA LEU A 242 7.20 -14.57 -2.05
C LEU A 242 6.05 -14.77 -3.04
N LEU A 243 6.09 -15.81 -3.90
CA LEU A 243 4.91 -16.21 -4.69
C LEU A 243 3.76 -16.66 -3.80
N VAL A 244 4.04 -17.43 -2.75
CA VAL A 244 3.02 -17.86 -1.78
C VAL A 244 2.40 -16.66 -1.08
N PHE A 245 3.23 -15.69 -0.67
CA PHE A 245 2.73 -14.42 -0.11
C PHE A 245 1.81 -13.69 -1.10
N GLY A 246 2.26 -13.51 -2.36
CA GLY A 246 1.47 -12.86 -3.41
C GLY A 246 0.15 -13.57 -3.69
N GLY A 247 0.13 -14.89 -3.71
CA GLY A 247 -1.09 -15.70 -3.78
C GLY A 247 -2.02 -15.45 -2.59
N GLY A 248 -1.45 -15.37 -1.40
CA GLY A 248 -2.16 -14.99 -0.17
C GLY A 248 -2.80 -13.62 -0.28
N LEU A 249 -2.08 -12.60 -0.80
CA LEU A 249 -2.62 -11.27 -1.03
C LEU A 249 -3.86 -11.29 -1.95
N ALA A 250 -3.82 -12.07 -3.04
CA ALA A 250 -4.94 -12.19 -3.97
C ALA A 250 -6.18 -12.78 -3.29
N VAL A 251 -6.00 -13.85 -2.51
CA VAL A 251 -7.08 -14.47 -1.72
C VAL A 251 -7.61 -13.48 -0.67
N GLY A 252 -6.72 -12.82 0.08
CA GLY A 252 -7.08 -11.83 1.10
C GLY A 252 -7.88 -10.67 0.54
N ASN A 253 -7.48 -10.12 -0.62
CA ASN A 253 -8.19 -9.03 -1.30
C ASN A 253 -9.65 -9.41 -1.65
N ILE A 254 -9.85 -10.63 -2.18
CA ILE A 254 -11.20 -11.12 -2.51
C ILE A 254 -12.03 -11.32 -1.23
N LEU A 255 -11.46 -11.91 -0.20
CA LEU A 255 -12.14 -12.16 1.07
C LEU A 255 -12.49 -10.84 1.76
N GLY A 256 -11.57 -9.90 1.85
CA GLY A 256 -11.77 -8.58 2.46
C GLY A 256 -12.87 -7.79 1.77
N GLY A 257 -12.89 -7.78 0.43
CA GLY A 257 -13.95 -7.15 -0.36
C GLY A 257 -15.33 -7.75 -0.06
N LYS A 258 -15.46 -9.08 -0.12
CA LYS A 258 -16.74 -9.77 0.18
C LYS A 258 -17.23 -9.57 1.62
N LEU A 259 -16.30 -9.51 2.59
CA LEU A 259 -16.64 -9.24 3.98
C LEU A 259 -17.09 -7.78 4.17
N ALA A 260 -16.40 -6.83 3.50
CA ALA A 260 -16.74 -5.41 3.57
C ALA A 260 -18.09 -5.10 2.93
N ASP A 261 -18.45 -5.75 1.82
CA ASP A 261 -19.76 -5.61 1.17
C ASP A 261 -20.91 -6.00 2.09
N ARG A 262 -20.70 -6.99 2.99
CA ARG A 262 -21.75 -7.47 3.90
C ARG A 262 -21.87 -6.62 5.16
N ALA A 263 -20.74 -6.29 5.78
CA ALA A 263 -20.71 -5.59 7.07
C ALA A 263 -19.37 -4.86 7.26
N PRO A 264 -19.20 -3.62 6.76
CA PRO A 264 -17.90 -2.92 6.68
C PRO A 264 -17.17 -2.87 8.02
N MET A 265 -17.84 -2.46 9.10
CA MET A 265 -17.20 -2.32 10.41
C MET A 265 -16.86 -3.67 11.07
N ALA A 266 -17.72 -4.69 10.90
CA ALA A 266 -17.42 -6.05 11.38
C ALA A 266 -16.25 -6.65 10.60
N ALA A 267 -16.15 -6.37 9.29
CA ALA A 267 -15.02 -6.78 8.47
C ALA A 267 -13.71 -6.13 8.92
N VAL A 268 -13.69 -4.81 9.22
CA VAL A 268 -12.50 -4.14 9.78
C VAL A 268 -12.05 -4.83 11.07
N LEU A 269 -12.96 -5.05 12.01
CA LEU A 269 -12.60 -5.67 13.30
C LEU A 269 -12.13 -7.11 13.13
N GLY A 270 -12.86 -7.92 12.37
CA GLY A 270 -12.53 -9.33 12.13
C GLY A 270 -11.19 -9.53 11.42
N THR A 271 -10.91 -8.71 10.39
CA THR A 271 -9.65 -8.80 9.64
C THR A 271 -8.46 -8.29 10.45
N LEU A 272 -8.62 -7.25 11.29
CA LEU A 272 -7.57 -6.81 12.22
C LEU A 272 -7.27 -7.86 13.30
N VAL A 273 -8.29 -8.53 13.84
CA VAL A 273 -8.09 -9.65 14.76
C VAL A 273 -7.34 -10.79 14.08
N ALA A 274 -7.77 -11.19 12.88
CA ALA A 274 -7.10 -12.25 12.12
C ALA A 274 -5.63 -11.88 11.84
N LEU A 275 -5.34 -10.64 11.44
CA LEU A 275 -4.00 -10.17 11.21
C LEU A 275 -3.15 -10.19 12.49
N ALA A 276 -3.67 -9.70 13.61
CA ALA A 276 -2.95 -9.72 14.89
C ALA A 276 -2.62 -11.15 15.34
N VAL A 277 -3.55 -12.09 15.15
CA VAL A 277 -3.36 -13.52 15.48
C VAL A 277 -2.26 -14.12 14.59
N VAL A 278 -2.30 -13.88 13.27
CA VAL A 278 -1.27 -14.37 12.33
C VAL A 278 0.10 -13.81 12.70
N LEU A 279 0.21 -12.49 12.93
CA LEU A 279 1.48 -11.86 13.32
C LEU A 279 2.01 -12.42 14.66
N GLY A 280 1.15 -12.56 15.66
CA GLY A 280 1.53 -13.13 16.96
C GLY A 280 1.94 -14.61 16.88
N ALA A 281 1.33 -15.38 15.96
CA ALA A 281 1.68 -16.77 15.72
C ALA A 281 3.05 -16.96 15.07
N MET A 282 3.66 -15.89 14.51
CA MET A 282 5.00 -15.95 13.89
C MET A 282 6.04 -16.59 14.81
N GLN A 283 5.99 -16.27 16.08
CA GLN A 283 6.93 -16.79 17.08
C GLN A 283 7.01 -18.34 17.08
N PHE A 284 5.88 -18.99 16.80
CA PHE A 284 5.76 -20.46 16.80
C PHE A 284 5.94 -21.07 15.42
N THR A 285 5.77 -20.28 14.35
CA THR A 285 5.72 -20.77 12.98
C THR A 285 6.99 -20.53 12.18
N ILE A 286 7.78 -19.49 12.54
CA ILE A 286 8.96 -19.10 11.75
C ILE A 286 10.17 -20.06 11.93
N GLY A 287 10.14 -20.94 12.91
CA GLY A 287 11.27 -21.80 13.27
C GLY A 287 11.52 -23.00 12.34
N THR A 288 10.54 -23.39 11.50
CA THR A 288 10.71 -24.50 10.56
C THR A 288 10.29 -24.10 9.14
N PRO A 289 10.93 -24.67 8.09
CA PRO A 289 10.64 -24.30 6.70
C PRO A 289 9.16 -24.40 6.32
N PHE A 290 8.51 -25.51 6.65
CA PHE A 290 7.10 -25.75 6.29
C PHE A 290 6.18 -24.71 6.96
N THR A 291 6.31 -24.55 8.28
CA THR A 291 5.43 -23.62 9.03
C THR A 291 5.70 -22.15 8.65
N ALA A 292 6.95 -21.82 8.28
CA ALA A 292 7.30 -20.49 7.78
C ALA A 292 6.61 -20.17 6.45
N VAL A 293 6.58 -21.13 5.50
CA VAL A 293 5.87 -20.95 4.23
C VAL A 293 4.37 -20.76 4.45
N VAL A 294 3.75 -21.60 5.31
CA VAL A 294 2.34 -21.46 5.67
C VAL A 294 2.06 -20.09 6.33
N PHE A 295 2.93 -19.69 7.26
CA PHE A 295 2.84 -18.36 7.89
C PHE A 295 2.89 -17.23 6.86
N VAL A 296 3.83 -17.27 5.91
CA VAL A 296 3.96 -16.24 4.87
C VAL A 296 2.71 -16.16 4.01
N GLY A 297 2.12 -17.31 3.64
CA GLY A 297 0.85 -17.35 2.91
C GLY A 297 -0.31 -16.75 3.71
N LEU A 298 -0.44 -17.12 4.99
CA LEU A 298 -1.46 -16.57 5.89
C LEU A 298 -1.26 -15.08 6.16
N LEU A 299 -0.02 -14.62 6.27
CA LEU A 299 0.30 -13.19 6.38
C LEU A 299 -0.20 -12.44 5.15
N GLY A 300 0.02 -12.98 3.95
CA GLY A 300 -0.52 -12.40 2.71
C GLY A 300 -2.05 -12.29 2.75
N VAL A 301 -2.75 -13.38 3.12
CA VAL A 301 -4.22 -13.38 3.22
C VAL A 301 -4.70 -12.36 4.25
N ALA A 302 -4.16 -12.40 5.47
CA ALA A 302 -4.62 -11.55 6.57
C ALA A 302 -4.35 -10.07 6.30
N SER A 303 -3.19 -9.72 5.73
CA SER A 303 -2.83 -8.32 5.43
C SER A 303 -3.78 -7.69 4.40
N PHE A 304 -3.99 -8.33 3.24
CA PHE A 304 -4.83 -7.74 2.20
C PHE A 304 -6.34 -7.89 2.45
N ALA A 305 -6.75 -8.78 3.33
CA ALA A 305 -8.13 -8.81 3.79
C ALA A 305 -8.53 -7.54 4.58
N THR A 306 -7.56 -6.78 5.14
CA THR A 306 -7.83 -5.52 5.85
C THR A 306 -8.03 -4.33 4.92
N VAL A 307 -7.46 -4.35 3.69
CA VAL A 307 -7.34 -3.17 2.83
C VAL A 307 -8.70 -2.64 2.39
N ALA A 308 -9.54 -3.48 1.78
CA ALA A 308 -10.86 -3.06 1.28
C ALA A 308 -11.80 -2.58 2.40
N PRO A 309 -11.92 -3.27 3.55
CA PRO A 309 -12.72 -2.79 4.66
C PRO A 309 -12.28 -1.42 5.20
N MET A 310 -10.98 -1.21 5.39
CA MET A 310 -10.44 0.07 5.89
C MET A 310 -10.68 1.19 4.88
N GLN A 311 -10.44 0.93 3.60
CA GLN A 311 -10.66 1.92 2.54
C GLN A 311 -12.14 2.31 2.43
N LEU A 312 -13.04 1.34 2.44
CA LEU A 312 -14.48 1.59 2.38
C LEU A 312 -14.94 2.38 3.61
N ARG A 313 -14.45 2.04 4.79
CA ARG A 313 -14.76 2.76 6.04
C ARG A 313 -14.44 4.24 5.96
N VAL A 314 -13.26 4.61 5.49
CA VAL A 314 -12.85 6.01 5.34
C VAL A 314 -13.73 6.72 4.30
N LEU A 315 -14.02 6.07 3.17
CA LEU A 315 -14.89 6.62 2.13
C LEU A 315 -16.31 6.90 2.61
N GLU A 316 -16.90 5.97 3.36
CA GLU A 316 -18.26 6.14 3.94
C GLU A 316 -18.31 7.34 4.90
N LYS A 317 -17.27 7.54 5.73
CA LYS A 317 -17.21 8.65 6.69
C LYS A 317 -16.86 10.00 6.05
N ALA A 318 -16.26 9.96 4.88
CA ALA A 318 -15.86 11.14 4.09
C ALA A 318 -16.94 11.63 3.12
N SER A 319 -18.17 11.11 3.16
CA SER A 319 -19.25 11.43 2.19
C SER A 319 -19.30 12.90 1.75
N GLY A 320 -19.48 13.13 0.43
CA GLY A 320 -19.55 14.47 -0.20
C GLY A 320 -18.29 14.84 -0.98
N ALA A 321 -18.02 16.14 -1.12
CA ALA A 321 -16.95 16.69 -1.99
C ALA A 321 -15.52 16.21 -1.64
N GLY A 322 -15.28 15.78 -0.40
CA GLY A 322 -13.96 15.37 0.09
C GLY A 322 -13.63 13.88 -0.06
N GLN A 323 -14.50 13.07 -0.67
CA GLN A 323 -14.27 11.62 -0.79
C GLN A 323 -12.96 11.28 -1.52
N ASN A 324 -12.64 12.00 -2.61
CA ASN A 324 -11.42 11.78 -3.38
C ASN A 324 -10.16 12.08 -2.54
N LEU A 325 -10.19 13.18 -1.80
CA LEU A 325 -9.10 13.56 -0.91
C LEU A 325 -8.94 12.54 0.24
N ALA A 326 -10.03 12.14 0.87
CA ALA A 326 -10.02 11.13 1.94
C ALA A 326 -9.52 9.78 1.42
N SER A 327 -9.89 9.37 0.20
CA SER A 327 -9.36 8.18 -0.46
C SER A 327 -7.85 8.24 -0.65
N SER A 328 -7.35 9.35 -1.20
CA SER A 328 -5.90 9.57 -1.39
C SER A 328 -5.15 9.61 -0.06
N LEU A 329 -5.73 10.24 0.96
CA LEU A 329 -5.16 10.28 2.30
C LEU A 329 -5.15 8.91 2.99
N ASN A 330 -6.13 8.05 2.70
CA ASN A 330 -6.11 6.70 3.22
C ASN A 330 -5.02 5.84 2.55
N ILE A 331 -4.74 6.03 1.27
CA ILE A 331 -3.55 5.45 0.61
C ILE A 331 -2.27 5.97 1.25
N ALA A 332 -2.20 7.29 1.52
CA ALA A 332 -1.08 7.87 2.28
C ALA A 332 -0.97 7.28 3.69
N ALA A 333 -2.09 7.01 4.38
CA ALA A 333 -2.13 6.39 5.70
C ALA A 333 -1.61 4.93 5.68
N PHE A 334 -1.97 4.12 4.66
CA PHE A 334 -1.36 2.80 4.46
C PHE A 334 0.16 2.91 4.33
N ASN A 335 0.64 3.85 3.51
CA ASN A 335 2.07 4.04 3.28
C ASN A 335 2.79 4.60 4.52
N LEU A 336 2.15 5.48 5.30
CA LEU A 336 2.68 5.90 6.59
C LEU A 336 2.77 4.72 7.57
N GLY A 337 1.80 3.81 7.55
CA GLY A 337 1.84 2.54 8.27
C GLY A 337 3.01 1.67 7.83
N ASN A 338 3.24 1.55 6.51
CA ASN A 338 4.38 0.83 5.94
C ASN A 338 5.71 1.39 6.44
N ALA A 339 5.88 2.73 6.39
CA ALA A 339 7.06 3.42 6.87
C ALA A 339 7.29 3.21 8.37
N LEU A 340 6.23 3.39 9.17
CA LEU A 340 6.27 3.18 10.62
C LEU A 340 6.65 1.73 10.95
N GLY A 341 6.02 0.76 10.28
CA GLY A 341 6.31 -0.66 10.49
C GLY A 341 7.75 -1.03 10.16
N ALA A 342 8.25 -0.59 9.01
CA ALA A 342 9.62 -0.82 8.59
C ALA A 342 10.63 -0.20 9.57
N TRP A 343 10.38 1.04 10.03
CA TRP A 343 11.21 1.72 11.01
C TRP A 343 11.20 1.01 12.38
N VAL A 344 10.02 0.69 12.90
CA VAL A 344 9.87 -0.04 14.18
C VAL A 344 10.57 -1.39 14.09
N GLY A 345 10.43 -2.12 12.99
CA GLY A 345 11.13 -3.39 12.78
C GLY A 345 12.65 -3.23 12.84
N GLY A 346 13.20 -2.18 12.23
CA GLY A 346 14.62 -1.85 12.32
C GLY A 346 15.08 -1.57 13.74
N VAL A 347 14.33 -0.74 14.48
CA VAL A 347 14.64 -0.45 15.90
C VAL A 347 14.64 -1.71 16.76
N VAL A 348 13.68 -2.62 16.53
CA VAL A 348 13.61 -3.91 17.23
C VAL A 348 14.83 -4.80 16.92
N ILE A 349 15.33 -4.76 15.69
CA ILE A 349 16.52 -5.53 15.27
C ILE A 349 17.77 -4.96 15.92
N ASP A 350 18.00 -3.65 15.87
CA ASP A 350 19.25 -3.00 16.28
C ASP A 350 19.35 -2.78 17.79
N HIS A 351 18.25 -2.43 18.45
CA HIS A 351 18.22 -1.99 19.84
C HIS A 351 17.32 -2.86 20.73
N GLY A 352 16.67 -3.85 20.16
CA GLY A 352 15.70 -4.72 20.85
C GLY A 352 16.09 -6.20 20.84
N PRO A 353 15.08 -7.09 21.00
CA PRO A 353 15.31 -8.54 21.05
C PRO A 353 15.63 -9.20 19.70
N GLY A 354 15.81 -8.41 18.63
CA GLY A 354 16.19 -8.91 17.31
C GLY A 354 15.06 -9.46 16.46
N LEU A 355 15.42 -10.15 15.36
CA LEU A 355 14.49 -10.64 14.33
C LEU A 355 13.33 -11.48 14.88
N ARG A 356 13.57 -12.30 15.91
CA ARG A 356 12.52 -13.18 16.48
C ARG A 356 11.39 -12.41 17.14
N ALA A 357 11.65 -11.18 17.61
CA ALA A 357 10.65 -10.37 18.29
C ALA A 357 9.70 -9.64 17.34
N LEU A 358 9.99 -9.59 16.04
CA LEU A 358 9.20 -8.81 15.07
C LEU A 358 7.72 -9.21 15.08
N GLY A 359 7.40 -10.49 15.22
CA GLY A 359 6.02 -10.98 15.18
C GLY A 359 5.13 -10.42 16.29
N TRP A 360 5.59 -10.47 17.55
CA TRP A 360 4.78 -9.95 18.66
C TRP A 360 4.74 -8.42 18.69
N VAL A 361 5.81 -7.71 18.27
CA VAL A 361 5.78 -6.25 18.12
C VAL A 361 4.79 -5.84 17.04
N ALA A 362 4.78 -6.55 15.91
CA ALA A 362 3.83 -6.36 14.83
C ALA A 362 2.38 -6.58 15.29
N ALA A 363 2.14 -7.66 16.06
CA ALA A 363 0.83 -7.94 16.62
C ALA A 363 0.36 -6.83 17.57
N LEU A 364 1.24 -6.31 18.43
CA LEU A 364 0.91 -5.20 19.35
C LEU A 364 0.50 -3.93 18.58
N LEU A 365 1.22 -3.55 17.52
CA LEU A 365 0.83 -2.40 16.69
C LEU A 365 -0.54 -2.60 16.04
N THR A 366 -0.80 -3.79 15.49
CA THR A 366 -2.09 -4.13 14.91
C THR A 366 -3.22 -4.09 15.96
N LEU A 367 -2.95 -4.53 17.19
CA LEU A 367 -3.92 -4.45 18.31
C LEU A 367 -4.21 -3.00 18.70
N VAL A 368 -3.25 -2.07 18.61
CA VAL A 368 -3.53 -0.63 18.79
C VAL A 368 -4.48 -0.13 17.71
N GLY A 369 -4.27 -0.51 16.45
CA GLY A 369 -5.19 -0.21 15.35
C GLY A 369 -6.60 -0.77 15.60
N LEU A 370 -6.70 -2.00 16.11
CA LEU A 370 -7.96 -2.63 16.51
C LEU A 370 -8.64 -1.86 17.66
N ALA A 371 -7.89 -1.40 18.66
CA ALA A 371 -8.44 -0.59 19.75
C ALA A 371 -9.04 0.73 19.25
N ILE A 372 -8.38 1.39 18.29
CA ILE A 372 -8.92 2.59 17.62
C ILE A 372 -10.20 2.26 16.85
N ALA A 373 -10.25 1.13 16.14
CA ALA A 373 -11.46 0.69 15.44
C ALA A 373 -12.64 0.41 16.39
N LEU A 374 -12.37 -0.21 17.52
CA LEU A 374 -13.38 -0.43 18.59
C LEU A 374 -13.86 0.90 19.18
N TRP A 375 -12.95 1.85 19.39
CA TRP A 375 -13.30 3.18 19.87
C TRP A 375 -14.17 3.93 18.85
N SER A 376 -13.77 3.97 17.56
CA SER A 376 -14.59 4.52 16.49
C SER A 376 -16.00 3.96 16.46
N ARG A 377 -16.14 2.62 16.60
CA ARG A 377 -17.44 1.93 16.68
C ARG A 377 -18.26 2.36 17.91
N SER A 378 -17.60 2.53 19.06
CA SER A 378 -18.28 2.94 20.30
C SER A 378 -18.86 4.36 20.21
N LEU A 379 -18.13 5.29 19.57
CA LEU A 379 -18.61 6.65 19.34
C LEU A 379 -19.84 6.66 18.43
N GLU A 380 -19.82 5.88 17.33
CA GLU A 380 -20.99 5.79 16.43
C GLU A 380 -22.25 5.29 17.16
N ARG A 381 -22.11 4.28 18.02
CA ARG A 381 -23.25 3.77 18.78
C ARG A 381 -23.83 4.81 19.73
N ARG A 382 -22.98 5.69 20.28
CA ARG A 382 -23.42 6.78 21.16
C ARG A 382 -24.16 7.86 20.38
N ASP A 383 -23.70 8.17 19.15
CA ASP A 383 -24.35 9.16 18.30
C ASP A 383 -25.70 8.70 17.76
N THR A 384 -25.81 7.41 17.40
CA THR A 384 -27.07 6.81 16.95
C THR A 384 -28.06 6.55 18.09
N GLY A 385 -27.60 6.45 19.35
CA GLY A 385 -28.43 6.27 20.53
C GLY A 385 -28.92 7.56 21.19
N ARG A 386 -28.50 8.75 20.68
CA ARG A 386 -29.10 10.02 21.12
C ARG A 386 -30.44 10.19 20.39
N PRO A 387 -31.60 10.29 21.11
CA PRO A 387 -32.86 10.66 20.48
C PRO A 387 -32.65 12.04 19.82
N VAL A 388 -33.20 12.20 18.61
CA VAL A 388 -33.35 13.50 17.96
C VAL A 388 -34.24 14.33 18.92
N ALA A 389 -33.60 15.04 19.86
CA ALA A 389 -34.29 15.98 20.72
C ALA A 389 -34.76 17.13 19.84
N ASP A 390 -36.03 17.16 19.63
CA ASP A 390 -36.89 18.26 19.19
C ASP A 390 -36.23 19.49 18.57
N CYS A 391 -36.18 19.51 17.24
CA CYS A 391 -36.24 20.76 16.47
C CYS A 391 -37.69 21.33 16.38
N ALA A 392 -38.59 20.91 17.25
CA ALA A 392 -40.00 21.36 17.25
C ALA A 392 -40.27 22.57 18.16
N SER A 393 -39.28 23.11 18.88
CA SER A 393 -39.48 24.23 19.81
C SER A 393 -38.88 25.56 19.37
N ALA A 394 -38.52 25.71 18.09
CA ALA A 394 -37.99 26.99 17.55
C ALA A 394 -38.91 27.65 16.49
N GLN A 395 -40.18 27.24 16.43
CA GLN A 395 -41.24 27.89 15.64
C GLN A 395 -42.52 28.06 16.49
N ALA A 396 -42.41 28.66 17.64
CA ALA A 396 -43.53 29.22 18.37
C ALA A 396 -43.17 30.66 18.80
#